data_6e74803ba8a8bea29942e9602d30f70a
#
_entry.id   6e74803ba8a8bea29942e9602d30f70a
#
_cell.length_a   1.000
_cell.length_b   1.000
_cell.length_c   1.000
_cell.angle_alpha   90.00
_cell.angle_beta   90.00
_cell.angle_gamma   90.00
#
_symmetry.space_group_name_H-M   'P 1'
#
loop_
_entity.id
_entity.type
_entity.pdbx_description
1 polymer ?
#
loop_
_entity_poly.entity_id
_entity_poly.type
_entity_poly.pdbx_seq_one_letter_code
_entity_poly.pdbx_strand_id
1 'polypeptide(L)'
;MAAINKTTYLCEAVTPMFIYGAASLELRASSLKGSVRYWWRALNGHLPVKELQEKERLLFGSSNEKVGRSPVVLRIIPGEMQISSEYLLPHQNKAPLEAFSIGSQFQVIITSMGTFDEHAGYEAIIEAALLLGGLGRRSRRGFGSVAIIAKDSMSYAAPHDLQTIAALLNSVNEGKFCIKKGKIVSHGFAGDYPYLKSVELGKAYNNAHELLIQIGTATHNVSKGGSDYTGFSKDQRRLASPVYVTTLRIGSNYQPLITTLNTVFEPEYVPRGEDKQAALREAIL
;
A
#
# COMPACT_ATOMS: atom_id res chain seq x y z
N MET A 1 -21.62 -12.87 24.89
CA MET A 1 -20.28 -12.26 25.13
C MET A 1 -19.67 -12.03 23.77
N ALA A 2 -19.06 -10.86 23.52
CA ALA A 2 -18.32 -10.65 22.29
C ALA A 2 -17.12 -11.61 22.26
N ALA A 3 -16.97 -12.37 21.17
CA ALA A 3 -15.86 -13.27 20.98
C ALA A 3 -14.58 -12.48 20.69
N ILE A 4 -13.45 -12.96 21.19
CA ILE A 4 -12.13 -12.45 20.81
C ILE A 4 -11.65 -13.30 19.63
N ASN A 5 -11.54 -12.67 18.49
CA ASN A 5 -11.00 -13.29 17.29
C ASN A 5 -9.54 -12.87 17.12
N LYS A 6 -8.70 -13.78 16.62
CA LYS A 6 -7.26 -13.54 16.43
C LYS A 6 -6.79 -14.21 15.16
N THR A 7 -6.00 -13.48 14.39
CA THR A 7 -5.29 -14.01 13.19
C THR A 7 -3.83 -13.58 13.26
N THR A 8 -2.95 -14.47 12.85
CA THR A 8 -1.50 -14.22 12.78
C THR A 8 -1.02 -14.42 11.36
N TYR A 9 -0.50 -13.35 10.75
CA TYR A 9 0.19 -13.42 9.47
C TYR A 9 1.68 -13.49 9.66
N LEU A 10 2.35 -14.41 8.98
CA LEU A 10 3.79 -14.36 8.75
C LEU A 10 4.03 -13.59 7.47
N CYS A 11 4.73 -12.48 7.59
CA CYS A 11 5.03 -11.54 6.52
C CYS A 11 6.50 -11.57 6.18
N GLU A 12 6.84 -11.34 4.91
CA GLU A 12 8.21 -11.27 4.42
C GLU A 12 8.42 -10.03 3.55
N ALA A 13 9.55 -9.35 3.73
CA ALA A 13 9.95 -8.23 2.89
C ALA A 13 10.31 -8.71 1.49
N VAL A 14 9.57 -8.25 0.49
CA VAL A 14 9.82 -8.54 -0.95
C VAL A 14 10.87 -7.60 -1.53
N THR A 15 10.94 -6.39 -1.00
CA THR A 15 11.92 -5.36 -1.36
C THR A 15 12.48 -4.70 -0.11
N PRO A 16 13.67 -4.06 -0.18
CA PRO A 16 14.25 -3.41 0.99
C PRO A 16 13.29 -2.42 1.65
N MET A 17 13.21 -2.45 2.98
CA MET A 17 12.32 -1.59 3.77
C MET A 17 13.11 -0.53 4.53
N PHE A 18 12.99 0.73 4.11
CA PHE A 18 13.57 1.90 4.80
C PHE A 18 12.56 2.45 5.81
N ILE A 19 12.36 1.74 6.91
CA ILE A 19 11.41 2.12 7.96
C ILE A 19 12.15 2.44 9.25
N TYR A 20 12.04 3.69 9.70
CA TYR A 20 12.79 4.22 10.82
C TYR A 20 11.89 4.67 11.95
N GLY A 21 12.35 4.41 13.17
CA GLY A 21 11.87 5.05 14.38
C GLY A 21 12.56 6.41 14.60
N ALA A 22 12.76 6.76 15.86
CA ALA A 22 13.42 8.02 16.22
C ALA A 22 14.93 8.01 15.89
N ALA A 23 15.62 6.88 16.07
CA ALA A 23 17.08 6.79 15.94
C ALA A 23 17.56 5.62 15.06
N SER A 24 16.75 4.58 14.84
CA SER A 24 17.16 3.36 14.14
C SER A 24 16.03 2.79 13.31
N LEU A 25 16.32 1.73 12.56
CA LEU A 25 15.31 0.93 11.87
C LEU A 25 14.33 0.37 12.90
N GLU A 26 13.04 0.60 12.67
CA GLU A 26 11.99 0.17 13.58
C GLU A 26 10.68 -0.09 12.84
N LEU A 27 10.19 -1.32 12.93
CA LEU A 27 8.91 -1.72 12.37
C LEU A 27 7.81 -1.56 13.44
N ARG A 28 6.92 -0.57 13.26
CA ARG A 28 5.90 -0.19 14.24
C ARG A 28 4.48 -0.51 13.78
N ALA A 29 3.69 -1.07 14.69
CA ALA A 29 2.26 -1.33 14.46
C ALA A 29 1.46 -0.06 14.12
N SER A 30 1.86 1.11 14.67
CA SER A 30 1.23 2.39 14.36
C SER A 30 1.43 2.81 12.90
N SER A 31 2.60 2.54 12.32
CA SER A 31 2.89 2.79 10.90
C SER A 31 2.03 1.91 10.00
N LEU A 32 1.90 0.63 10.33
CA LEU A 32 1.01 -0.29 9.62
C LEU A 32 -0.45 0.15 9.75
N LYS A 33 -0.91 0.49 10.95
CA LYS A 33 -2.29 0.97 11.18
C LYS A 33 -2.59 2.23 10.35
N GLY A 34 -1.64 3.14 10.23
CA GLY A 34 -1.76 4.32 9.37
C GLY A 34 -1.93 3.96 7.89
N SER A 35 -1.14 2.99 7.40
CA SER A 35 -1.27 2.46 6.03
C SER A 35 -2.61 1.78 5.81
N VAL A 36 -3.06 0.93 6.74
CA VAL A 36 -4.36 0.24 6.67
C VAL A 36 -5.53 1.24 6.60
N ARG A 37 -5.53 2.28 7.43
CA ARG A 37 -6.54 3.35 7.39
C ARG A 37 -6.53 4.09 6.05
N TYR A 38 -5.34 4.38 5.52
CA TYR A 38 -5.21 5.04 4.22
C TYR A 38 -5.82 4.21 3.09
N TRP A 39 -5.47 2.93 3.01
CA TRP A 39 -5.98 2.04 1.98
C TRP A 39 -7.47 1.74 2.15
N TRP A 40 -7.96 1.63 3.39
CA TRP A 40 -9.39 1.51 3.62
C TRP A 40 -10.17 2.70 3.03
N ARG A 41 -9.71 3.94 3.25
CA ARG A 41 -10.33 5.12 2.61
C ARG A 41 -10.25 5.05 1.09
N ALA A 42 -9.09 4.71 0.55
CA ALA A 42 -8.89 4.63 -0.88
C ALA A 42 -9.78 3.56 -1.56
N LEU A 43 -10.07 2.47 -0.85
CA LEU A 43 -10.95 1.39 -1.34
C LEU A 43 -12.45 1.73 -1.20
N ASN A 44 -12.83 2.72 -0.41
CA ASN A 44 -14.21 3.11 -0.17
C ASN A 44 -14.58 4.46 -0.83
N GLY A 45 -14.03 4.73 -2.00
CA GLY A 45 -14.23 5.97 -2.76
C GLY A 45 -15.64 6.24 -3.27
N HIS A 46 -16.56 5.31 -3.08
CA HIS A 46 -18.00 5.47 -3.36
C HIS A 46 -18.76 6.16 -2.22
N LEU A 47 -18.15 6.25 -1.03
CA LEU A 47 -18.79 6.85 0.14
C LEU A 47 -18.65 8.39 0.13
N PRO A 48 -19.69 9.14 0.50
CA PRO A 48 -19.55 10.57 0.82
C PRO A 48 -18.57 10.76 1.98
N VAL A 49 -17.84 11.89 1.98
CA VAL A 49 -16.75 12.16 2.97
C VAL A 49 -17.23 12.03 4.42
N LYS A 50 -18.43 12.49 4.76
CA LYS A 50 -18.99 12.37 6.12
C LYS A 50 -19.18 10.92 6.53
N GLU A 51 -19.79 10.12 5.67
CA GLU A 51 -20.03 8.70 5.91
C GLU A 51 -18.69 7.92 5.99
N LEU A 52 -17.74 8.23 5.09
CA LEU A 52 -16.40 7.67 5.11
C LEU A 52 -15.71 7.91 6.46
N GLN A 53 -15.78 9.15 6.98
CA GLN A 53 -15.21 9.52 8.26
C GLN A 53 -15.88 8.81 9.45
N GLU A 54 -17.19 8.67 9.43
CA GLU A 54 -17.95 7.98 10.46
C GLU A 54 -17.59 6.49 10.50
N LYS A 55 -17.61 5.81 9.36
CA LYS A 55 -17.22 4.40 9.26
C LYS A 55 -15.76 4.18 9.64
N GLU A 56 -14.85 5.07 9.21
CA GLU A 56 -13.43 4.99 9.61
C GLU A 56 -13.25 5.09 11.13
N ARG A 57 -13.97 6.00 11.79
CA ARG A 57 -13.92 6.15 13.25
C ARG A 57 -14.39 4.89 13.96
N LEU A 58 -15.47 4.28 13.50
CA LEU A 58 -15.98 3.03 14.07
C LEU A 58 -14.97 1.89 13.94
N LEU A 59 -14.34 1.74 12.77
CA LEU A 59 -13.39 0.65 12.51
C LEU A 59 -12.05 0.83 13.23
N PHE A 60 -11.52 2.06 13.26
CA PHE A 60 -10.15 2.30 13.73
C PHE A 60 -10.04 3.10 15.02
N GLY A 61 -11.16 3.48 15.59
CA GLY A 61 -11.23 4.30 16.79
C GLY A 61 -11.04 5.80 16.52
N SER A 62 -11.42 6.60 17.48
CA SER A 62 -11.35 8.06 17.45
C SER A 62 -11.04 8.61 18.84
N SER A 63 -10.49 9.83 18.89
CA SER A 63 -10.37 10.60 20.14
C SER A 63 -11.73 11.12 20.64
N ASN A 64 -12.79 10.99 19.85
CA ASN A 64 -14.15 11.34 20.28
C ASN A 64 -14.64 10.31 21.31
N GLU A 65 -15.03 10.76 22.49
CA GLU A 65 -15.48 9.92 23.61
C GLU A 65 -16.66 8.99 23.27
N LYS A 66 -17.52 9.41 22.33
CA LYS A 66 -18.66 8.59 21.88
C LYS A 66 -18.25 7.37 21.04
N VAL A 67 -17.10 7.41 20.39
CA VAL A 67 -16.58 6.30 19.57
C VAL A 67 -15.56 5.47 20.34
N GLY A 68 -14.63 6.13 21.04
CA GLY A 68 -13.65 5.50 21.89
C GLY A 68 -12.58 4.71 21.14
N ARG A 69 -12.16 3.59 21.73
CA ARG A 69 -11.05 2.75 21.26
C ARG A 69 -11.43 1.96 20.02
N SER A 70 -10.42 1.71 19.18
CA SER A 70 -10.55 0.79 18.05
C SER A 70 -10.95 -0.62 18.51
N PRO A 71 -11.95 -1.25 17.90
CA PRO A 71 -12.29 -2.65 18.17
C PRO A 71 -11.21 -3.62 17.66
N VAL A 72 -10.28 -3.16 16.79
CA VAL A 72 -9.18 -3.95 16.29
C VAL A 72 -7.84 -3.47 16.85
N VAL A 73 -7.02 -4.41 17.31
CA VAL A 73 -5.65 -4.21 17.77
C VAL A 73 -4.70 -4.88 16.80
N LEU A 74 -3.72 -4.12 16.30
CA LEU A 74 -2.62 -4.62 15.48
C LEU A 74 -1.35 -4.68 16.32
N ARG A 75 -0.65 -5.81 16.26
CA ARG A 75 0.68 -5.99 16.84
C ARG A 75 1.63 -6.46 15.75
N ILE A 76 2.87 -6.01 15.82
CA ILE A 76 3.96 -6.52 15.00
C ILE A 76 4.98 -7.15 15.92
N ILE A 77 5.40 -8.35 15.59
CA ILE A 77 6.48 -9.07 16.27
C ILE A 77 7.59 -9.27 15.25
N PRO A 78 8.75 -8.61 15.40
CA PRO A 78 9.90 -8.88 14.56
C PRO A 78 10.29 -10.36 14.65
N GLY A 79 10.60 -10.97 13.52
CA GLY A 79 11.14 -12.32 13.41
C GLY A 79 12.60 -12.27 12.97
N GLU A 80 12.94 -12.99 11.90
CA GLU A 80 14.27 -12.97 11.31
C GLU A 80 14.48 -11.68 10.50
N MET A 81 14.90 -10.62 11.18
CA MET A 81 15.16 -9.32 10.58
C MET A 81 16.64 -9.18 10.23
N GLN A 82 16.93 -9.02 8.95
CA GLN A 82 18.28 -8.77 8.45
C GLN A 82 18.42 -7.31 8.02
N ILE A 83 19.59 -6.74 8.23
CA ILE A 83 19.89 -5.36 7.83
C ILE A 83 20.95 -5.39 6.73
N SER A 84 20.71 -4.62 5.67
CA SER A 84 21.66 -4.39 4.58
C SER A 84 21.80 -2.90 4.28
N SER A 85 22.87 -2.57 3.58
CA SER A 85 23.13 -1.22 3.07
C SER A 85 22.56 -1.12 1.66
N GLU A 86 21.50 -0.32 1.46
CA GLU A 86 20.70 -0.29 0.25
C GLU A 86 20.61 1.12 -0.35
N TYR A 87 20.52 1.22 -1.66
CA TYR A 87 20.35 2.49 -2.35
C TYR A 87 18.89 2.92 -2.39
N LEU A 88 18.54 3.99 -1.71
CA LEU A 88 17.20 4.59 -1.76
C LEU A 88 16.84 5.11 -3.17
N LEU A 89 17.84 5.45 -3.97
CA LEU A 89 17.73 5.87 -5.39
C LEU A 89 18.66 5.00 -6.25
N PRO A 90 18.33 3.72 -6.50
CA PRO A 90 19.25 2.78 -7.14
C PRO A 90 19.64 3.21 -8.55
N HIS A 91 18.78 3.93 -9.28
CA HIS A 91 19.07 4.48 -10.60
C HIS A 91 20.05 5.69 -10.59
N GLN A 92 20.45 6.19 -9.42
CA GLN A 92 21.38 7.33 -9.27
C GLN A 92 22.61 6.98 -8.43
N ASN A 93 22.70 5.77 -7.88
CA ASN A 93 23.80 5.31 -7.00
C ASN A 93 24.19 6.33 -5.92
N LYS A 94 23.20 7.02 -5.33
CA LYS A 94 23.45 7.91 -4.20
C LYS A 94 23.77 7.10 -2.96
N ALA A 95 24.42 7.74 -1.98
CA ALA A 95 24.85 7.10 -0.74
C ALA A 95 23.82 6.11 -0.17
N PRO A 96 24.23 4.86 0.11
CA PRO A 96 23.34 3.85 0.63
C PRO A 96 22.92 4.17 2.05
N LEU A 97 21.78 3.61 2.46
CA LEU A 97 21.23 3.72 3.80
C LEU A 97 20.92 2.32 4.33
N GLU A 98 20.93 2.15 5.63
CA GLU A 98 20.46 0.90 6.24
C GLU A 98 18.98 0.68 5.96
N ALA A 99 18.64 -0.56 5.63
CA ALA A 99 17.28 -1.03 5.42
C ALA A 99 17.12 -2.45 5.95
N PHE A 100 15.91 -2.84 6.31
CA PHE A 100 15.63 -4.26 6.43
C PHE A 100 15.68 -4.89 5.05
N SER A 101 16.47 -5.96 4.93
CA SER A 101 16.76 -6.66 3.67
C SER A 101 15.55 -7.41 3.13
N ILE A 102 15.59 -7.73 1.85
CA ILE A 102 14.72 -8.74 1.24
C ILE A 102 14.82 -10.03 2.04
N GLY A 103 13.67 -10.71 2.28
CA GLY A 103 13.59 -11.92 3.07
C GLY A 103 13.47 -11.69 4.58
N SER A 104 13.60 -10.45 5.09
CA SER A 104 13.31 -10.15 6.51
C SER A 104 11.88 -10.53 6.84
N GLN A 105 11.69 -11.29 7.92
CA GLN A 105 10.38 -11.82 8.33
C GLN A 105 9.90 -11.21 9.64
N PHE A 106 8.59 -11.01 9.72
CA PHE A 106 7.91 -10.51 10.91
C PHE A 106 6.46 -11.01 10.97
N GLN A 107 5.88 -11.02 12.15
CA GLN A 107 4.48 -11.37 12.30
C GLN A 107 3.60 -10.11 12.44
N VAL A 108 2.45 -10.13 11.80
CA VAL A 108 1.35 -9.19 12.03
C VAL A 108 0.22 -9.94 12.71
N ILE A 109 -0.12 -9.52 13.92
CA ILE A 109 -1.18 -10.15 14.72
C ILE A 109 -2.36 -9.17 14.75
N ILE A 110 -3.51 -9.65 14.31
CA ILE A 110 -4.81 -8.97 14.40
C ILE A 110 -5.57 -9.59 15.56
N THR A 111 -6.09 -8.75 16.44
CA THR A 111 -7.05 -9.16 17.47
C THR A 111 -8.23 -8.22 17.41
N SER A 112 -9.43 -8.75 17.29
CA SER A 112 -10.67 -7.96 17.33
C SER A 112 -11.67 -8.54 18.31
N MET A 113 -12.55 -7.67 18.80
CA MET A 113 -13.74 -8.05 19.57
C MET A 113 -14.95 -7.85 18.66
N GLY A 114 -15.78 -8.90 18.50
CA GLY A 114 -16.96 -8.83 17.64
C GLY A 114 -17.29 -10.17 17.00
N THR A 115 -18.01 -10.12 15.89
CA THR A 115 -18.38 -11.28 15.11
C THR A 115 -17.22 -11.78 14.26
N PHE A 116 -17.33 -13.00 13.76
CA PHE A 116 -16.37 -13.58 12.81
C PHE A 116 -16.33 -12.76 11.49
N ASP A 117 -17.47 -12.31 10.99
CA ASP A 117 -17.56 -11.53 9.76
C ASP A 117 -16.89 -10.16 9.89
N GLU A 118 -17.04 -9.49 11.04
CA GLU A 118 -16.32 -8.25 11.33
C GLU A 118 -14.81 -8.48 11.36
N HIS A 119 -14.34 -9.60 11.93
CA HIS A 119 -12.94 -9.97 11.95
C HIS A 119 -12.41 -10.22 10.53
N ALA A 120 -13.14 -10.97 9.71
CA ALA A 120 -12.80 -11.21 8.31
C ALA A 120 -12.72 -9.90 7.50
N GLY A 121 -13.57 -8.91 7.79
CA GLY A 121 -13.47 -7.56 7.22
C GLY A 121 -12.15 -6.87 7.57
N TYR A 122 -11.66 -6.98 8.82
CA TYR A 122 -10.33 -6.45 9.19
C TYR A 122 -9.19 -7.19 8.49
N GLU A 123 -9.28 -8.49 8.35
CA GLU A 123 -8.31 -9.30 7.62
C GLU A 123 -8.20 -8.82 6.17
N ALA A 124 -9.33 -8.72 5.46
CA ALA A 124 -9.37 -8.27 4.07
C ALA A 124 -8.74 -6.88 3.87
N ILE A 125 -9.02 -5.92 4.76
CA ILE A 125 -8.44 -4.58 4.70
C ILE A 125 -6.93 -4.62 4.91
N ILE A 126 -6.44 -5.44 5.84
CA ILE A 126 -5.00 -5.54 6.13
C ILE A 126 -4.27 -6.25 5.00
N GLU A 127 -4.84 -7.33 4.46
CA GLU A 127 -4.30 -8.03 3.29
C GLU A 127 -4.23 -7.09 2.07
N ALA A 128 -5.29 -6.32 1.79
CA ALA A 128 -5.30 -5.31 0.73
C ALA A 128 -4.27 -4.20 0.96
N ALA A 129 -4.11 -3.72 2.19
CA ALA A 129 -3.14 -2.68 2.53
C ALA A 129 -1.68 -3.14 2.40
N LEU A 130 -1.38 -4.40 2.73
CA LEU A 130 -0.06 -4.99 2.53
C LEU A 130 0.23 -5.26 1.05
N LEU A 131 -0.78 -5.66 0.28
CA LEU A 131 -0.67 -5.91 -1.16
C LEU A 131 -0.43 -4.62 -1.96
N LEU A 132 -1.28 -3.60 -1.74
CA LEU A 132 -1.29 -2.35 -2.52
C LEU A 132 -0.28 -1.32 -2.02
N GLY A 133 0.14 -1.42 -0.76
CA GLY A 133 1.03 -0.48 -0.10
C GLY A 133 2.39 -1.08 0.21
N GLY A 134 3.36 -0.21 0.45
CA GLY A 134 4.64 -0.57 1.03
C GLY A 134 4.82 0.07 2.40
N LEU A 135 5.79 -0.39 3.16
CA LEU A 135 6.14 0.14 4.47
C LEU A 135 7.42 0.97 4.40
N GLY A 136 7.39 2.16 4.98
CA GLY A 136 8.56 3.03 5.09
C GLY A 136 8.74 4.01 3.92
N ARG A 137 9.98 4.46 3.73
CA ARG A 137 10.32 5.46 2.71
C ARG A 137 10.21 4.88 1.31
N ARG A 138 9.75 5.69 0.35
CA ARG A 138 9.55 5.34 -1.06
C ARG A 138 8.61 4.14 -1.30
N SER A 139 7.72 3.87 -0.37
CA SER A 139 6.68 2.84 -0.49
C SER A 139 5.79 2.97 -1.73
N ARG A 140 5.76 4.16 -2.37
CA ARG A 140 5.08 4.40 -3.65
C ARG A 140 5.95 4.08 -4.88
N ARG A 141 7.15 3.54 -4.69
CA ARG A 141 8.13 3.26 -5.74
C ARG A 141 8.75 1.88 -5.59
N GLY A 142 7.96 0.92 -5.15
CA GLY A 142 8.34 -0.48 -5.05
C GLY A 142 9.09 -0.87 -3.78
N PHE A 143 9.56 0.09 -2.97
CA PHE A 143 10.26 -0.21 -1.72
C PHE A 143 9.31 -0.59 -0.59
N GLY A 144 9.79 -1.45 0.32
CA GLY A 144 9.02 -1.87 1.49
C GLY A 144 7.78 -2.71 1.12
N SER A 145 7.77 -3.34 -0.03
CA SER A 145 6.73 -4.28 -0.43
C SER A 145 6.80 -5.53 0.42
N VAL A 146 5.65 -6.04 0.84
CA VAL A 146 5.51 -7.15 1.79
C VAL A 146 4.63 -8.24 1.20
N ALA A 147 5.07 -9.49 1.32
CA ALA A 147 4.25 -10.67 1.03
C ALA A 147 3.76 -11.31 2.35
N ILE A 148 2.52 -11.72 2.38
CA ILE A 148 2.03 -12.65 3.40
C ILE A 148 2.39 -14.06 2.91
N ILE A 149 3.16 -14.81 3.70
CA ILE A 149 3.62 -16.16 3.35
C ILE A 149 2.89 -17.25 4.14
N ALA A 150 2.34 -16.92 5.32
CA ALA A 150 1.48 -17.82 6.07
C ALA A 150 0.41 -17.06 6.85
N LYS A 151 -0.73 -17.72 7.08
CA LYS A 151 -1.85 -17.29 7.93
C LYS A 151 -2.16 -18.39 8.93
N ASP A 152 -2.10 -18.07 10.22
CA ASP A 152 -2.34 -19.01 11.32
C ASP A 152 -1.53 -20.31 11.17
N SER A 153 -0.24 -20.18 10.83
CA SER A 153 0.73 -21.25 10.57
C SER A 153 0.46 -22.10 9.32
N MET A 154 -0.58 -21.80 8.54
CA MET A 154 -0.84 -22.44 7.25
C MET A 154 -0.28 -21.60 6.12
N SER A 155 0.19 -22.25 5.04
CA SER A 155 0.62 -21.54 3.83
C SER A 155 -0.49 -20.66 3.30
N TYR A 156 -0.16 -19.41 2.97
CA TYR A 156 -1.11 -18.44 2.45
C TYR A 156 -0.95 -18.28 0.93
N ALA A 157 -2.04 -18.50 0.21
CA ALA A 157 -2.10 -18.25 -1.23
C ALA A 157 -2.33 -16.75 -1.50
N ALA A 158 -1.25 -15.98 -1.58
CA ALA A 158 -1.34 -14.54 -1.82
C ALA A 158 -1.95 -14.24 -3.20
N PRO A 159 -2.78 -13.19 -3.33
CA PRO A 159 -3.28 -12.72 -4.63
C PRO A 159 -2.11 -12.38 -5.56
N HIS A 160 -2.12 -12.94 -6.78
CA HIS A 160 -1.01 -12.85 -7.73
C HIS A 160 -1.44 -12.54 -9.16
N ASP A 161 -2.73 -12.53 -9.44
CA ASP A 161 -3.33 -12.16 -10.72
C ASP A 161 -4.50 -11.16 -10.53
N LEU A 162 -4.98 -10.59 -11.63
CA LEU A 162 -6.04 -9.59 -11.55
C LEU A 162 -7.34 -10.13 -10.96
N GLN A 163 -7.64 -11.42 -11.13
CA GLN A 163 -8.86 -12.05 -10.63
C GLN A 163 -8.80 -12.16 -9.10
N THR A 164 -7.73 -12.73 -8.56
CA THR A 164 -7.55 -12.90 -7.13
C THR A 164 -7.37 -11.56 -6.41
N ILE A 165 -6.70 -10.59 -7.04
CA ILE A 165 -6.58 -9.22 -6.53
C ILE A 165 -7.96 -8.54 -6.51
N ALA A 166 -8.74 -8.61 -7.60
CA ALA A 166 -10.07 -8.02 -7.64
C ALA A 166 -11.01 -8.65 -6.59
N ALA A 167 -10.91 -9.96 -6.38
CA ALA A 167 -11.67 -10.65 -5.34
C ALA A 167 -11.35 -10.12 -3.94
N LEU A 168 -10.06 -9.95 -3.61
CA LEU A 168 -9.63 -9.34 -2.34
C LEU A 168 -10.14 -7.91 -2.20
N LEU A 169 -10.03 -7.07 -3.24
CA LEU A 169 -10.53 -5.70 -3.16
C LEU A 169 -12.05 -5.63 -2.96
N ASN A 170 -12.79 -6.54 -3.60
CA ASN A 170 -14.24 -6.63 -3.47
C ASN A 170 -14.71 -7.18 -2.11
N SER A 171 -13.88 -7.93 -1.39
CA SER A 171 -14.21 -8.33 -0.01
C SER A 171 -14.14 -7.16 0.98
N VAL A 172 -13.52 -6.03 0.59
CA VAL A 172 -13.45 -4.81 1.41
C VAL A 172 -14.68 -3.89 1.18
N ASN A 173 -15.29 -3.91 0.00
CA ASN A 173 -16.28 -2.90 -0.39
C ASN A 173 -17.44 -3.39 -1.27
N GLU A 174 -17.87 -4.61 -1.13
CA GLU A 174 -19.12 -5.11 -1.75
C GLU A 174 -19.15 -5.02 -3.30
N GLY A 175 -18.08 -5.38 -3.98
CA GLY A 175 -18.12 -5.57 -5.43
C GLY A 175 -17.97 -4.31 -6.27
N LYS A 176 -17.26 -3.29 -5.78
CA LYS A 176 -17.01 -2.03 -6.49
C LYS A 176 -15.86 -2.09 -7.51
N PHE A 177 -15.21 -3.23 -7.67
CA PHE A 177 -14.09 -3.41 -8.60
C PHE A 177 -14.40 -4.47 -9.65
N CYS A 178 -14.08 -4.17 -10.90
CA CYS A 178 -14.23 -5.12 -12.02
C CYS A 178 -13.00 -5.07 -12.94
N ILE A 179 -12.78 -6.14 -13.69
CA ILE A 179 -11.70 -6.21 -14.66
C ILE A 179 -12.20 -5.70 -16.01
N LYS A 180 -11.54 -4.65 -16.54
CA LYS A 180 -11.79 -4.08 -17.87
C LYS A 180 -10.48 -3.84 -18.60
N LYS A 181 -10.37 -4.31 -19.83
CA LYS A 181 -9.18 -4.09 -20.70
C LYS A 181 -7.86 -4.41 -20.00
N GLY A 182 -7.76 -5.57 -19.33
CA GLY A 182 -6.54 -6.04 -18.69
C GLY A 182 -6.13 -5.30 -17.40
N LYS A 183 -7.06 -4.57 -16.77
CA LYS A 183 -6.84 -3.90 -15.48
C LYS A 183 -8.07 -3.93 -14.60
N ILE A 184 -7.87 -3.87 -13.29
CA ILE A 184 -8.95 -3.67 -12.32
C ILE A 184 -9.31 -2.19 -12.34
N VAL A 185 -10.60 -1.88 -12.38
CA VAL A 185 -11.12 -0.51 -12.30
C VAL A 185 -12.22 -0.42 -11.25
N SER A 186 -12.27 0.69 -10.53
CA SER A 186 -13.37 1.02 -9.64
C SER A 186 -14.56 1.58 -10.45
N HIS A 187 -15.76 1.38 -9.93
CA HIS A 187 -16.96 1.99 -10.49
C HIS A 187 -17.84 2.59 -9.38
N GLY A 188 -18.54 3.69 -9.73
CA GLY A 188 -19.35 4.43 -8.78
C GLY A 188 -18.54 5.26 -7.77
N PHE A 189 -17.23 5.46 -8.01
CA PHE A 189 -16.38 6.30 -7.18
C PHE A 189 -16.35 7.73 -7.74
N ALA A 190 -16.62 8.72 -6.89
CA ALA A 190 -16.74 10.12 -7.30
C ALA A 190 -16.32 11.12 -6.20
N GLY A 191 -15.62 10.67 -5.15
CA GLY A 191 -15.24 11.53 -4.03
C GLY A 191 -14.12 12.53 -4.39
N ASP A 192 -14.10 13.67 -3.70
CA ASP A 192 -13.03 14.68 -3.79
C ASP A 192 -11.87 14.35 -2.85
N TYR A 193 -11.46 13.09 -2.85
CA TYR A 193 -10.32 12.57 -2.08
C TYR A 193 -9.61 11.46 -2.85
N PRO A 194 -8.37 11.10 -2.47
CA PRO A 194 -7.66 10.01 -3.12
C PRO A 194 -8.36 8.67 -2.90
N TYR A 195 -8.96 8.12 -3.95
CA TYR A 195 -9.54 6.78 -3.99
C TYR A 195 -8.89 5.95 -5.10
N LEU A 196 -9.00 4.63 -5.03
CA LEU A 196 -8.44 3.72 -6.02
C LEU A 196 -9.23 3.81 -7.33
N LYS A 197 -8.56 4.18 -8.42
CA LYS A 197 -9.11 4.24 -9.78
C LYS A 197 -8.82 2.97 -10.56
N SER A 198 -7.57 2.50 -10.55
CA SER A 198 -7.19 1.28 -11.27
C SER A 198 -6.02 0.57 -10.63
N VAL A 199 -5.93 -0.75 -10.90
CA VAL A 199 -4.78 -1.60 -10.59
C VAL A 199 -4.36 -2.34 -11.84
N GLU A 200 -3.06 -2.35 -12.13
CA GLU A 200 -2.45 -2.94 -13.31
C GLU A 200 -1.25 -3.80 -12.89
N LEU A 201 -1.02 -4.91 -13.58
CA LEU A 201 0.17 -5.73 -13.40
C LEU A 201 1.12 -5.46 -14.56
N GLY A 202 2.38 -5.13 -14.25
CA GLY A 202 3.43 -4.96 -15.25
C GLY A 202 4.14 -6.27 -15.59
N LYS A 203 5.20 -6.17 -16.37
CA LYS A 203 6.00 -7.35 -16.75
C LYS A 203 6.79 -7.91 -15.58
N ALA A 204 7.12 -9.19 -15.65
CA ALA A 204 7.92 -9.86 -14.65
C ALA A 204 9.43 -9.57 -14.82
N TYR A 205 10.14 -9.51 -13.70
CA TYR A 205 11.59 -9.35 -13.58
C TYR A 205 12.16 -10.52 -12.78
N ASN A 206 13.36 -10.96 -13.12
CA ASN A 206 14.04 -12.02 -12.39
C ASN A 206 14.64 -11.55 -11.04
N ASN A 207 14.75 -10.24 -10.87
CA ASN A 207 15.44 -9.63 -9.74
C ASN A 207 14.69 -8.39 -9.25
N ALA A 208 14.45 -8.30 -7.93
CA ALA A 208 13.80 -7.15 -7.32
C ALA A 208 14.58 -5.84 -7.53
N HIS A 209 15.90 -5.91 -7.53
CA HIS A 209 16.75 -4.74 -7.68
C HIS A 209 16.65 -4.13 -9.09
N GLU A 210 16.60 -4.96 -10.13
CA GLU A 210 16.38 -4.52 -11.51
C GLU A 210 15.01 -3.82 -11.64
N LEU A 211 13.98 -4.40 -11.04
CA LEU A 211 12.66 -3.76 -11.02
C LEU A 211 12.69 -2.40 -10.31
N LEU A 212 13.36 -2.28 -9.16
CA LEU A 212 13.49 -1.01 -8.44
C LEU A 212 14.27 0.03 -9.23
N ILE A 213 15.31 -0.36 -9.99
CA ILE A 213 16.04 0.53 -10.90
C ILE A 213 15.09 1.00 -12.00
N GLN A 214 14.32 0.10 -12.62
CA GLN A 214 13.36 0.45 -13.68
C GLN A 214 12.30 1.44 -13.17
N ILE A 215 11.69 1.17 -12.01
CA ILE A 215 10.71 2.08 -11.39
C ILE A 215 11.35 3.46 -11.10
N GLY A 216 12.58 3.44 -10.58
CA GLY A 216 13.34 4.66 -10.29
C GLY A 216 13.63 5.48 -11.55
N THR A 217 14.10 4.84 -12.60
CA THR A 217 14.42 5.43 -13.90
C THR A 217 13.18 6.01 -14.57
N ALA A 218 12.09 5.22 -14.64
CA ALA A 218 10.81 5.67 -15.20
C ALA A 218 10.29 6.90 -14.46
N THR A 219 10.30 6.86 -13.12
CA THR A 219 9.88 8.01 -12.29
C THR A 219 10.73 9.24 -12.55
N HIS A 220 12.06 9.08 -12.61
CA HIS A 220 12.98 10.19 -12.85
C HIS A 220 12.76 10.81 -14.23
N ASN A 221 12.66 10.01 -15.27
CA ASN A 221 12.49 10.48 -16.65
C ASN A 221 11.17 11.20 -16.87
N VAL A 222 10.06 10.65 -16.33
CA VAL A 222 8.75 11.27 -16.44
C VAL A 222 8.64 12.56 -15.61
N SER A 223 9.34 12.62 -14.48
CA SER A 223 9.37 13.83 -13.63
C SER A 223 10.23 14.96 -14.20
N LYS A 224 11.14 14.66 -15.14
CA LYS A 224 11.86 15.71 -15.90
C LYS A 224 10.85 16.56 -16.66
N GLY A 225 10.82 17.85 -16.42
CA GLY A 225 9.87 18.78 -17.02
C GLY A 225 8.67 19.14 -16.14
N GLY A 226 8.64 18.70 -14.88
CA GLY A 226 7.85 19.31 -13.83
C GLY A 226 6.35 19.09 -13.91
N SER A 227 5.88 17.83 -13.92
CA SER A 227 4.46 17.54 -13.79
C SER A 227 4.05 17.38 -12.32
N ASP A 228 3.13 18.20 -11.85
CA ASP A 228 2.60 18.12 -10.49
C ASP A 228 1.65 16.90 -10.33
N TYR A 229 1.12 16.37 -11.42
CA TYR A 229 0.20 15.22 -11.44
C TYR A 229 0.85 13.89 -11.03
N THR A 230 2.18 13.78 -11.07
CA THR A 230 2.92 12.61 -10.61
C THR A 230 3.43 12.73 -9.18
N GLY A 231 3.05 13.81 -8.49
CA GLY A 231 3.48 14.17 -7.14
C GLY A 231 4.63 15.17 -7.15
N PHE A 232 4.65 16.05 -6.16
CA PHE A 232 5.69 17.08 -6.02
C PHE A 232 6.00 17.40 -4.55
N SER A 233 7.16 18.00 -4.34
CA SER A 233 7.53 18.66 -3.09
C SER A 233 8.22 19.96 -3.44
N LYS A 234 7.57 21.08 -3.23
CA LYS A 234 8.10 22.40 -3.52
C LYS A 234 7.62 23.39 -2.46
N ASP A 235 8.56 24.16 -1.93
CA ASP A 235 8.32 25.10 -0.84
C ASP A 235 7.69 24.34 0.37
N GLN A 236 6.60 24.81 0.90
CA GLN A 236 5.88 24.13 1.99
C GLN A 236 4.75 23.19 1.48
N ARG A 237 4.54 23.13 0.16
CA ARG A 237 3.48 22.34 -0.46
C ARG A 237 4.00 21.00 -0.95
N ARG A 238 3.21 19.96 -0.73
CA ARG A 238 3.54 18.58 -1.13
C ARG A 238 2.31 17.85 -1.61
N LEU A 239 2.42 17.23 -2.76
CA LEU A 239 1.46 16.22 -3.21
C LEU A 239 2.20 14.88 -3.31
N ALA A 240 1.74 13.92 -2.57
CA ALA A 240 2.24 12.57 -2.71
C ALA A 240 1.76 11.97 -4.05
N SER A 241 2.64 11.24 -4.77
CA SER A 241 2.26 10.65 -6.05
C SER A 241 0.95 9.86 -5.96
N PRO A 242 -0.02 10.07 -6.87
CA PRO A 242 -1.21 9.24 -6.95
C PRO A 242 -0.94 7.86 -7.58
N VAL A 243 0.23 7.69 -8.21
CA VAL A 243 0.66 6.40 -8.76
C VAL A 243 1.54 5.70 -7.71
N TYR A 244 1.02 4.60 -7.16
CA TYR A 244 1.74 3.67 -6.32
C TYR A 244 2.28 2.53 -7.15
N VAL A 245 3.47 2.07 -6.80
CA VAL A 245 4.03 0.83 -7.33
C VAL A 245 4.47 -0.01 -6.14
N THR A 246 3.92 -1.21 -6.02
CA THR A 246 4.40 -2.25 -5.12
C THR A 246 4.99 -3.39 -5.93
N THR A 247 5.75 -4.25 -5.29
CA THR A 247 6.37 -5.41 -5.93
C THR A 247 5.73 -6.68 -5.40
N LEU A 248 5.17 -7.48 -6.28
CA LEU A 248 4.74 -8.84 -5.96
C LEU A 248 5.88 -9.81 -6.22
N ARG A 249 6.01 -10.83 -5.39
CA ARG A 249 6.86 -12.00 -5.67
C ARG A 249 5.96 -13.17 -6.08
N ILE A 250 6.14 -13.66 -7.31
CA ILE A 250 5.37 -14.76 -7.89
C ILE A 250 6.38 -15.84 -8.31
N GLY A 251 6.49 -16.89 -7.49
CA GLY A 251 7.56 -17.87 -7.63
C GLY A 251 8.93 -17.22 -7.44
N SER A 252 9.81 -17.33 -8.44
CA SER A 252 11.14 -16.69 -8.46
C SER A 252 11.13 -15.28 -9.06
N ASN A 253 10.00 -14.80 -9.60
CA ASN A 253 9.91 -13.54 -10.31
C ASN A 253 9.33 -12.42 -9.45
N TYR A 254 9.67 -11.18 -9.82
CA TYR A 254 9.18 -9.95 -9.23
C TYR A 254 8.37 -9.17 -10.25
N GLN A 255 7.16 -8.76 -9.88
CA GLN A 255 6.24 -8.10 -10.80
C GLN A 255 5.71 -6.82 -10.18
N PRO A 256 5.72 -5.67 -10.89
CA PRO A 256 5.16 -4.44 -10.36
C PRO A 256 3.64 -4.51 -10.38
N LEU A 257 3.02 -4.19 -9.25
CA LEU A 257 1.61 -3.91 -9.10
C LEU A 257 1.44 -2.40 -9.06
N ILE A 258 0.82 -1.84 -10.09
CA ILE A 258 0.68 -0.39 -10.27
C ILE A 258 -0.74 0.00 -9.90
N THR A 259 -0.87 0.77 -8.84
CA THR A 259 -2.16 1.30 -8.37
C THR A 259 -2.24 2.78 -8.65
N THR A 260 -3.28 3.20 -9.38
CA THR A 260 -3.55 4.62 -9.65
C THR A 260 -4.70 5.10 -8.77
N LEU A 261 -4.45 6.18 -8.04
CA LEU A 261 -5.45 6.84 -7.21
C LEU A 261 -6.02 8.08 -7.91
N ASN A 262 -7.17 8.54 -7.44
CA ASN A 262 -7.69 9.84 -7.81
C ASN A 262 -6.72 10.93 -7.34
N THR A 263 -6.45 11.89 -8.22
CA THR A 263 -5.59 13.03 -7.90
C THR A 263 -6.46 14.18 -7.44
N VAL A 264 -6.19 14.67 -6.25
CA VAL A 264 -6.89 15.81 -5.68
C VAL A 264 -5.87 16.88 -5.34
N PHE A 265 -6.07 18.06 -5.87
CA PHE A 265 -5.31 19.25 -5.55
C PHE A 265 -6.10 20.12 -4.55
N GLU A 266 -5.40 20.94 -3.78
CA GLU A 266 -6.04 21.96 -2.96
C GLU A 266 -6.86 22.90 -3.86
N PRO A 267 -8.02 23.40 -3.42
CA PRO A 267 -8.95 24.17 -4.27
C PRO A 267 -8.32 25.37 -5.00
N GLU A 268 -7.35 26.03 -4.38
CA GLU A 268 -6.67 27.20 -4.93
C GLU A 268 -5.35 26.85 -5.66
N TYR A 269 -5.00 25.55 -5.74
CA TYR A 269 -3.78 25.14 -6.36
C TYR A 269 -3.96 24.90 -7.86
N VAL A 270 -3.22 25.64 -8.67
CA VAL A 270 -3.15 25.41 -10.12
C VAL A 270 -1.98 24.47 -10.42
N PRO A 271 -2.26 23.21 -10.83
CA PRO A 271 -1.20 22.26 -11.13
C PRO A 271 -0.41 22.67 -12.35
N ARG A 272 0.91 22.43 -12.30
CA ARG A 272 1.82 22.75 -13.40
C ARG A 272 2.10 21.51 -14.25
N GLY A 273 2.37 21.75 -15.51
CA GLY A 273 2.68 20.73 -16.49
C GLY A 273 1.47 19.90 -16.90
N GLU A 274 1.72 18.93 -17.77
CA GLU A 274 0.70 17.99 -18.25
C GLU A 274 0.52 16.81 -17.30
N ASP A 275 -0.66 16.17 -17.33
CA ASP A 275 -0.87 14.90 -16.63
C ASP A 275 -0.04 13.78 -17.26
N LYS A 276 1.04 13.42 -16.58
CA LYS A 276 1.98 12.36 -16.98
C LYS A 276 1.76 11.04 -16.26
N GLN A 277 0.62 10.85 -15.60
CA GLN A 277 0.36 9.59 -14.87
C GLN A 277 0.30 8.39 -15.81
N ALA A 278 -0.32 8.55 -16.99
CA ALA A 278 -0.36 7.50 -18.01
C ALA A 278 1.06 7.13 -18.48
N ALA A 279 1.86 8.13 -18.85
CA ALA A 279 3.25 7.91 -19.26
C ALA A 279 4.10 7.24 -18.16
N LEU A 280 3.87 7.57 -16.88
CA LEU A 280 4.57 6.92 -15.76
C LEU A 280 4.20 5.45 -15.63
N ARG A 281 2.91 5.12 -15.76
CA ARG A 281 2.46 3.72 -15.74
C ARG A 281 3.04 2.93 -16.90
N GLU A 282 2.91 3.43 -18.13
CA GLU A 282 3.41 2.79 -19.34
C GLU A 282 4.93 2.56 -19.29
N ALA A 283 5.69 3.46 -18.70
CA ALA A 283 7.13 3.30 -18.53
C ALA A 283 7.52 2.22 -17.50
N ILE A 284 6.56 1.76 -16.65
CA ILE A 284 6.79 0.72 -15.62
C ILE A 284 6.16 -0.62 -16.04
N LEU A 285 5.03 -0.59 -16.80
CA LEU A 285 4.36 -1.78 -17.34
C LEU A 285 5.24 -2.55 -18.32
#